data_8d724d636e69d8c9e6e16dbde284e216
#
_entry.id   8d724d636e69d8c9e6e16dbde284e216
#
_cell.length_a   1.000
_cell.length_b   1.000
_cell.length_c   1.000
_cell.angle_alpha   90.00
_cell.angle_beta   90.00
_cell.angle_gamma   90.00
#
_symmetry.space_group_name_H-M   'P 1'
#
loop_
_entity.id
_entity.type
_entity.pdbx_description
1 polymer ?
#
loop_
_entity_poly.entity_id
_entity_poly.type
_entity_poly.pdbx_seq_one_letter_code
_entity_poly.pdbx_strand_id
1 'polypeptide(L)'
;MSQPPPSYPTPSGYPPAPPPRPQKYRPSWAWFLVGGGLIVVGLAAGVALFIWTLAAFFTTDASVPADGQPHTVTVDTDGDRMLWRDEDVFDPGCRIVDTATGEEIRLRPVTSQFSRDTGDGDRVAAYRFDPGSGELEVTCTLQSDASGDPDWTMGWGKVEIGPAPSVGGFVGGLVATIAVPALFGLFGLATLIVTGVLWATRPARPKS
;
A
#
# COMPACT_ATOMS: atom_id res chain seq x y z
N MET A 1 -28.77 8.76 103.59
CA MET A 1 -28.17 9.70 102.60
C MET A 1 -27.50 8.88 101.51
N SER A 2 -28.17 8.67 100.38
CA SER A 2 -27.66 7.87 99.24
C SER A 2 -26.90 8.76 98.31
N GLN A 3 -25.62 8.47 98.07
CA GLN A 3 -24.80 9.18 97.10
C GLN A 3 -25.22 8.80 95.68
N PRO A 4 -25.35 9.78 94.77
CA PRO A 4 -25.61 9.50 93.33
C PRO A 4 -24.37 8.84 92.69
N PRO A 5 -24.57 7.90 91.74
CA PRO A 5 -23.47 7.26 91.07
C PRO A 5 -22.63 8.21 90.22
N PRO A 6 -21.31 7.95 90.06
CA PRO A 6 -20.43 8.80 89.27
C PRO A 6 -20.79 8.74 87.78
N SER A 7 -20.92 9.92 87.12
CA SER A 7 -21.12 10.04 85.70
C SER A 7 -19.83 9.70 84.94
N TYR A 8 -19.86 8.61 84.20
CA TYR A 8 -18.77 8.26 83.24
C TYR A 8 -18.72 9.23 82.06
N PRO A 9 -17.54 9.77 81.69
CA PRO A 9 -17.44 10.56 80.48
C PRO A 9 -17.74 9.70 79.25
N THR A 10 -18.67 10.12 78.42
CA THR A 10 -18.96 9.53 77.11
C THR A 10 -17.71 9.59 76.29
N PRO A 11 -17.25 8.47 75.68
CA PRO A 11 -16.07 8.49 74.81
C PRO A 11 -16.31 9.41 73.60
N SER A 12 -15.42 10.41 73.44
CA SER A 12 -15.41 11.35 72.36
C SER A 12 -15.50 10.60 71.02
N GLY A 13 -16.55 10.91 70.27
CA GLY A 13 -16.86 10.21 69.00
C GLY A 13 -15.65 10.09 68.11
N TYR A 14 -15.35 8.85 67.70
CA TYR A 14 -14.38 8.61 66.61
C TYR A 14 -14.77 9.44 65.41
N PRO A 15 -13.78 10.09 64.75
CA PRO A 15 -14.06 10.79 63.47
C PRO A 15 -14.69 9.80 62.50
N PRO A 16 -15.70 10.21 61.71
CA PRO A 16 -16.36 9.32 60.75
C PRO A 16 -15.32 8.71 59.82
N ALA A 17 -15.40 7.39 59.66
CA ALA A 17 -14.49 6.67 58.76
C ALA A 17 -14.52 7.30 57.35
N PRO A 18 -13.36 7.53 56.71
CA PRO A 18 -13.33 8.08 55.38
C PRO A 18 -14.14 7.20 54.41
N PRO A 19 -14.88 7.80 53.46
CA PRO A 19 -15.72 7.03 52.53
C PRO A 19 -14.89 5.98 51.80
N PRO A 20 -15.41 4.76 51.60
CA PRO A 20 -14.71 3.67 50.93
C PRO A 20 -14.32 4.13 49.54
N ARG A 21 -13.04 4.01 49.22
CA ARG A 21 -12.52 4.37 47.87
C ARG A 21 -13.19 3.47 46.84
N PRO A 22 -13.65 4.02 45.69
CA PRO A 22 -14.26 3.24 44.62
C PRO A 22 -13.30 2.16 44.13
N GLN A 23 -13.68 0.90 44.29
CA GLN A 23 -12.88 -0.24 43.83
C GLN A 23 -12.92 -0.31 42.30
N LYS A 24 -11.73 -0.25 41.64
CA LYS A 24 -11.60 -0.44 40.19
C LYS A 24 -11.56 -1.93 39.90
N TYR A 25 -12.58 -2.45 39.23
CA TYR A 25 -12.68 -3.85 38.81
C TYR A 25 -11.88 -4.16 37.56
N ARG A 26 -11.68 -5.46 37.27
CA ARG A 26 -11.05 -5.95 36.04
C ARG A 26 -11.74 -5.40 34.79
N PRO A 27 -10.99 -5.01 33.77
CA PRO A 27 -11.56 -4.69 32.45
C PRO A 27 -12.28 -5.91 31.86
N SER A 28 -13.25 -5.68 30.99
CA SER A 28 -13.95 -6.77 30.30
C SER A 28 -13.01 -7.53 29.36
N TRP A 29 -13.27 -8.80 29.12
CA TRP A 29 -12.51 -9.63 28.18
C TRP A 29 -12.53 -9.07 26.73
N ALA A 30 -13.53 -8.27 26.40
CA ALA A 30 -13.63 -7.60 25.10
C ALA A 30 -12.38 -6.77 24.74
N TRP A 31 -11.64 -6.24 25.71
CA TRP A 31 -10.42 -5.51 25.45
C TRP A 31 -9.28 -6.37 24.87
N PHE A 32 -9.25 -7.66 25.19
CA PHE A 32 -8.34 -8.60 24.54
C PHE A 32 -8.70 -8.81 23.07
N LEU A 33 -10.00 -8.85 22.74
CA LEU A 33 -10.46 -8.90 21.34
C LEU A 33 -10.10 -7.62 20.59
N VAL A 34 -10.21 -6.46 21.23
CA VAL A 34 -9.79 -5.19 20.60
C VAL A 34 -8.30 -5.19 20.32
N GLY A 35 -7.46 -5.54 21.30
CA GLY A 35 -6.01 -5.58 21.10
C GLY A 35 -5.58 -6.63 20.06
N GLY A 36 -6.13 -7.84 20.13
CA GLY A 36 -5.88 -8.89 19.15
C GLY A 36 -6.41 -8.55 17.75
N GLY A 37 -7.62 -7.97 17.70
CA GLY A 37 -8.24 -7.51 16.45
C GLY A 37 -7.42 -6.44 15.73
N LEU A 38 -6.86 -5.48 16.47
CA LEU A 38 -5.96 -4.47 15.90
C LEU A 38 -4.73 -5.10 15.23
N ILE A 39 -4.11 -6.10 15.85
CA ILE A 39 -2.96 -6.79 15.28
C ILE A 39 -3.36 -7.49 13.98
N VAL A 40 -4.48 -8.24 13.99
CA VAL A 40 -4.96 -8.97 12.81
C VAL A 40 -5.30 -8.01 11.67
N VAL A 41 -6.01 -6.91 11.96
CA VAL A 41 -6.36 -5.89 10.97
C VAL A 41 -5.09 -5.24 10.40
N GLY A 42 -4.11 -4.92 11.25
CA GLY A 42 -2.83 -4.36 10.83
C GLY A 42 -2.07 -5.28 9.86
N LEU A 43 -2.01 -6.58 10.18
CA LEU A 43 -1.38 -7.57 9.31
C LEU A 43 -2.12 -7.72 7.98
N ALA A 44 -3.45 -7.81 8.01
CA ALA A 44 -4.26 -7.91 6.80
C ALA A 44 -4.12 -6.68 5.90
N ALA A 45 -4.12 -5.48 6.50
CA ALA A 45 -3.87 -4.23 5.78
C ALA A 45 -2.47 -4.17 5.16
N GLY A 46 -1.44 -4.62 5.89
CA GLY A 46 -0.07 -4.72 5.38
C GLY A 46 0.04 -5.65 4.17
N VAL A 47 -0.57 -6.83 4.25
CA VAL A 47 -0.62 -7.79 3.12
C VAL A 47 -1.36 -7.20 1.93
N ALA A 48 -2.51 -6.56 2.15
CA ALA A 48 -3.29 -5.93 1.09
C ALA A 48 -2.51 -4.80 0.39
N LEU A 49 -1.85 -3.94 1.16
CA LEU A 49 -0.99 -2.87 0.64
C LEU A 49 0.18 -3.43 -0.16
N PHE A 50 0.80 -4.51 0.32
CA PHE A 50 1.89 -5.17 -0.38
C PHE A 50 1.44 -5.73 -1.73
N ILE A 51 0.34 -6.47 -1.75
CA ILE A 51 -0.23 -7.01 -3.00
C ILE A 51 -0.59 -5.87 -3.96
N TRP A 52 -1.22 -4.80 -3.46
CA TRP A 52 -1.59 -3.65 -4.28
C TRP A 52 -0.37 -2.94 -4.87
N THR A 53 0.68 -2.74 -4.08
CA THR A 53 1.95 -2.12 -4.54
C THR A 53 2.62 -2.97 -5.63
N LEU A 54 2.62 -4.31 -5.46
CA LEU A 54 3.15 -5.21 -6.47
C LEU A 54 2.28 -5.22 -7.74
N ALA A 55 0.96 -5.32 -7.60
CA ALA A 55 0.05 -5.33 -8.74
C ALA A 55 0.21 -4.06 -9.60
N ALA A 56 0.33 -2.89 -8.97
CA ALA A 56 0.56 -1.64 -9.67
C ALA A 56 1.86 -1.63 -10.51
N PHE A 57 2.86 -2.41 -10.12
CA PHE A 57 4.12 -2.53 -10.86
C PHE A 57 4.00 -3.39 -12.14
N PHE A 58 3.09 -4.36 -12.13
CA PHE A 58 2.88 -5.30 -13.25
C PHE A 58 1.71 -4.93 -14.16
N THR A 59 1.02 -3.81 -13.90
CA THR A 59 -0.09 -3.37 -14.75
C THR A 59 0.41 -2.93 -16.13
N THR A 60 -0.31 -3.36 -17.17
CA THR A 60 -0.14 -2.88 -18.53
C THR A 60 -1.41 -2.14 -18.93
N ASP A 61 -1.28 -0.88 -19.34
CA ASP A 61 -2.44 -0.05 -19.74
C ASP A 61 -2.88 -0.42 -21.16
N ALA A 62 -1.92 -0.61 -22.06
CA ALA A 62 -2.18 -0.95 -23.46
C ALA A 62 -1.06 -1.80 -24.05
N SER A 63 -1.42 -2.63 -25.04
CA SER A 63 -0.48 -3.38 -25.87
C SER A 63 -0.74 -3.05 -27.34
N VAL A 64 0.30 -2.63 -28.04
CA VAL A 64 0.23 -2.17 -29.43
C VAL A 64 1.13 -3.04 -30.29
N PRO A 65 0.63 -3.59 -31.40
CA PRO A 65 1.48 -4.28 -32.35
C PRO A 65 2.41 -3.28 -33.07
N ALA A 66 3.63 -3.71 -33.36
CA ALA A 66 4.61 -2.89 -34.08
C ALA A 66 4.51 -3.14 -35.59
N ASP A 67 3.33 -2.94 -36.17
CA ASP A 67 2.96 -3.22 -37.54
C ASP A 67 3.04 -1.97 -38.48
N GLY A 68 3.45 -0.84 -37.93
CA GLY A 68 3.53 0.43 -38.65
C GLY A 68 2.18 1.12 -38.86
N GLN A 69 1.11 0.58 -38.30
CA GLN A 69 -0.21 1.21 -38.37
C GLN A 69 -0.49 2.05 -37.15
N PRO A 70 -1.29 3.11 -37.26
CA PRO A 70 -1.73 3.88 -36.09
C PRO A 70 -2.78 3.10 -35.27
N HIS A 71 -2.54 2.98 -33.97
CA HIS A 71 -3.44 2.35 -33.02
C HIS A 71 -3.85 3.36 -31.97
N THR A 72 -5.17 3.51 -31.77
CA THR A 72 -5.70 4.37 -30.70
C THR A 72 -5.77 3.56 -29.39
N VAL A 73 -5.16 4.10 -28.34
CA VAL A 73 -5.14 3.49 -27.01
C VAL A 73 -5.51 4.53 -25.95
N THR A 74 -6.12 4.06 -24.86
CA THR A 74 -6.37 4.88 -23.67
C THR A 74 -5.46 4.42 -22.57
N VAL A 75 -4.72 5.35 -21.98
CA VAL A 75 -3.81 5.10 -20.88
C VAL A 75 -4.19 5.99 -19.69
N ASP A 76 -3.84 5.56 -18.49
CA ASP A 76 -4.05 6.37 -17.31
C ASP A 76 -3.11 7.60 -17.33
N THR A 77 -3.58 8.73 -16.78
CA THR A 77 -2.86 10.01 -16.76
C THR A 77 -2.11 10.26 -15.44
N ASP A 78 -2.18 9.34 -14.49
CA ASP A 78 -1.47 9.46 -13.22
C ASP A 78 0.03 9.22 -13.40
N GLY A 79 0.77 10.28 -13.66
CA GLY A 79 2.22 10.29 -13.83
C GLY A 79 2.71 9.79 -15.20
N ASP A 80 4.03 9.71 -15.33
CA ASP A 80 4.65 9.27 -16.56
C ASP A 80 4.32 7.83 -16.91
N ARG A 81 4.25 7.53 -18.19
CA ARG A 81 4.13 6.18 -18.75
C ARG A 81 5.47 5.70 -19.31
N MET A 82 5.60 4.39 -19.36
CA MET A 82 6.77 3.71 -19.88
C MET A 82 6.37 2.79 -21.03
N LEU A 83 7.15 2.83 -22.07
CA LEU A 83 7.04 1.98 -23.22
C LEU A 83 7.99 0.81 -23.03
N TRP A 84 7.44 -0.39 -23.08
CA TRP A 84 8.15 -1.65 -22.89
C TRP A 84 8.22 -2.39 -24.22
N ARG A 85 9.37 -2.96 -24.53
CA ARG A 85 9.60 -3.81 -25.69
C ARG A 85 10.05 -5.21 -25.26
N ASP A 86 9.94 -6.17 -26.13
CA ASP A 86 10.61 -7.46 -25.96
C ASP A 86 12.12 -7.26 -25.91
N GLU A 87 12.82 -8.02 -25.05
CA GLU A 87 14.27 -7.92 -24.94
C GLU A 87 14.97 -8.25 -26.26
N ASP A 88 14.46 -9.24 -26.99
CA ASP A 88 15.01 -9.73 -28.25
C ASP A 88 14.69 -8.81 -29.44
N VAL A 89 13.86 -7.79 -29.27
CA VAL A 89 13.46 -6.85 -30.31
C VAL A 89 14.33 -5.60 -30.25
N PHE A 90 14.96 -5.25 -31.38
CA PHE A 90 15.65 -3.97 -31.51
C PHE A 90 14.70 -2.79 -31.26
N ASP A 91 15.29 -1.63 -30.98
CA ASP A 91 14.54 -0.43 -30.60
C ASP A 91 13.41 -0.12 -31.57
N PRO A 92 12.13 -0.25 -31.18
CA PRO A 92 11.02 0.07 -32.09
C PRO A 92 10.97 1.58 -32.28
N GLY A 93 10.95 2.02 -33.52
CA GLY A 93 10.64 3.40 -33.88
C GLY A 93 9.17 3.67 -33.56
N CYS A 94 8.87 4.20 -32.40
CA CYS A 94 7.50 4.56 -32.01
C CYS A 94 7.29 6.06 -32.09
N ARG A 95 6.12 6.44 -32.63
CA ARG A 95 5.58 7.78 -32.60
C ARG A 95 4.27 7.79 -31.83
N ILE A 96 4.14 8.71 -30.91
CA ILE A 96 2.94 8.86 -30.07
C ILE A 96 2.39 10.26 -30.26
N VAL A 97 1.10 10.36 -30.57
CA VAL A 97 0.37 11.62 -30.73
C VAL A 97 -0.80 11.64 -29.76
N ASP A 98 -0.94 12.71 -29.01
CA ASP A 98 -2.12 12.96 -28.20
C ASP A 98 -3.31 13.30 -29.11
N THR A 99 -4.35 12.46 -29.09
CA THR A 99 -5.50 12.63 -30.01
C THR A 99 -6.35 13.84 -29.66
N ALA A 100 -6.36 14.29 -28.41
CA ALA A 100 -7.12 15.45 -27.98
C ALA A 100 -6.50 16.78 -28.43
N THR A 101 -5.17 16.84 -28.47
CA THR A 101 -4.43 18.07 -28.82
C THR A 101 -3.82 18.03 -30.21
N GLY A 102 -3.62 16.83 -30.77
CA GLY A 102 -2.88 16.61 -32.01
C GLY A 102 -1.37 16.83 -31.88
N GLU A 103 -0.86 16.97 -30.64
CA GLU A 103 0.55 17.21 -30.38
C GLU A 103 1.33 15.88 -30.27
N GLU A 104 2.52 15.87 -30.85
CA GLU A 104 3.41 14.72 -30.74
C GLU A 104 4.07 14.67 -29.37
N ILE A 105 3.91 13.54 -28.68
CA ILE A 105 4.45 13.33 -27.35
C ILE A 105 5.95 13.00 -27.44
N ARG A 106 6.74 13.71 -26.65
CA ARG A 106 8.17 13.53 -26.60
C ARG A 106 8.57 12.27 -25.84
N LEU A 107 9.15 11.30 -26.52
CA LEU A 107 9.73 10.10 -25.94
C LEU A 107 11.12 10.40 -25.36
N ARG A 108 11.34 10.00 -24.11
CA ARG A 108 12.62 10.13 -23.39
C ARG A 108 13.23 8.74 -23.24
N PRO A 109 14.41 8.46 -23.80
CA PRO A 109 15.05 7.15 -23.69
C PRO A 109 15.37 6.83 -22.22
N VAL A 110 15.15 5.58 -21.84
CA VAL A 110 15.47 5.09 -20.50
C VAL A 110 16.88 4.52 -20.52
N THR A 111 17.76 5.09 -19.71
CA THR A 111 19.18 4.69 -19.63
C THR A 111 19.44 3.57 -18.63
N SER A 112 18.50 3.30 -17.73
CA SER A 112 18.59 2.21 -16.76
C SER A 112 17.90 0.96 -17.29
N GLN A 113 18.56 -0.20 -17.14
CA GLN A 113 18.01 -1.48 -17.55
C GLN A 113 16.90 -1.90 -16.56
N PHE A 114 15.68 -1.46 -16.83
CA PHE A 114 14.51 -2.01 -16.17
C PHE A 114 13.97 -3.15 -17.03
N SER A 115 13.97 -4.36 -16.50
CA SER A 115 13.31 -5.51 -17.10
C SER A 115 12.20 -6.02 -16.20
N ARG A 116 11.17 -6.58 -16.81
CA ARG A 116 10.08 -7.28 -16.12
C ARG A 116 9.78 -8.57 -16.88
N ASP A 117 9.62 -9.65 -16.16
CA ASP A 117 9.11 -10.91 -16.70
C ASP A 117 7.58 -10.88 -16.64
N THR A 118 6.92 -11.02 -17.77
CA THR A 118 5.45 -11.03 -17.89
C THR A 118 4.88 -12.42 -18.11
N GLY A 119 5.72 -13.47 -18.04
CA GLY A 119 5.33 -14.85 -18.33
C GLY A 119 5.27 -15.19 -19.84
N ASP A 120 5.10 -14.16 -20.68
CA ASP A 120 5.16 -14.27 -22.15
C ASP A 120 6.53 -13.86 -22.73
N GLY A 121 7.48 -13.51 -21.84
CA GLY A 121 8.83 -13.08 -22.20
C GLY A 121 9.32 -11.90 -21.37
N ASP A 122 10.62 -11.66 -21.45
CA ASP A 122 11.28 -10.54 -20.79
C ASP A 122 11.00 -9.24 -21.51
N ARG A 123 10.47 -8.26 -20.79
CA ARG A 123 10.19 -6.91 -21.29
C ARG A 123 11.24 -5.94 -20.77
N VAL A 124 11.80 -5.16 -21.65
CA VAL A 124 12.79 -4.12 -21.35
C VAL A 124 12.20 -2.74 -21.58
N ALA A 125 12.44 -1.83 -20.64
CA ALA A 125 12.00 -0.44 -20.77
C ALA A 125 12.77 0.28 -21.87
N ALA A 126 12.07 0.86 -22.85
CA ALA A 126 12.66 1.60 -23.94
C ALA A 126 12.56 3.12 -23.74
N TYR A 127 11.35 3.62 -23.53
CA TYR A 127 11.08 5.04 -23.43
C TYR A 127 10.14 5.36 -22.26
N ARG A 128 10.28 6.58 -21.76
CA ARG A 128 9.39 7.20 -20.78
C ARG A 128 8.76 8.45 -21.39
N PHE A 129 7.48 8.70 -21.14
CA PHE A 129 6.76 9.84 -21.67
C PHE A 129 5.63 10.29 -20.74
N ASP A 130 5.20 11.53 -20.92
CA ASP A 130 4.00 12.08 -20.27
C ASP A 130 2.79 11.72 -21.13
N PRO A 131 1.74 11.08 -20.58
CA PRO A 131 0.59 10.63 -21.35
C PRO A 131 -0.34 11.76 -21.84
N GLY A 132 -0.12 13.00 -21.45
CA GLY A 132 -0.97 14.12 -21.86
C GLY A 132 -2.45 13.91 -21.46
N SER A 133 -3.34 13.86 -22.44
CA SER A 133 -4.77 13.61 -22.22
C SER A 133 -5.11 12.17 -21.85
N GLY A 134 -4.20 11.23 -22.07
CA GLY A 134 -4.41 9.80 -21.92
C GLY A 134 -5.06 9.11 -23.13
N GLU A 135 -5.54 9.86 -24.12
CA GLU A 135 -6.02 9.31 -25.39
C GLU A 135 -4.92 9.47 -26.45
N LEU A 136 -4.31 8.37 -26.85
CA LEU A 136 -3.09 8.38 -27.65
C LEU A 136 -3.29 7.61 -28.95
N GLU A 137 -2.74 8.16 -30.03
CA GLU A 137 -2.50 7.42 -31.27
C GLU A 137 -1.01 6.99 -31.29
N VAL A 138 -0.78 5.70 -31.29
CA VAL A 138 0.55 5.09 -31.22
C VAL A 138 0.83 4.36 -32.51
N THR A 139 1.92 4.71 -33.17
CA THR A 139 2.42 4.03 -34.38
C THR A 139 3.82 3.52 -34.06
N CYS A 140 4.01 2.21 -34.05
CA CYS A 140 5.31 1.59 -33.85
C CYS A 140 5.74 0.78 -35.06
N THR A 141 6.97 0.95 -35.48
CA THR A 141 7.60 0.16 -36.55
C THR A 141 8.78 -0.60 -35.97
N LEU A 142 8.92 -1.87 -36.34
CA LEU A 142 10.17 -2.58 -36.10
C LEU A 142 11.23 -2.02 -37.06
N GLN A 143 12.31 -1.55 -36.48
CA GLN A 143 13.45 -1.13 -37.30
C GLN A 143 14.16 -2.41 -37.74
N SER A 144 14.10 -2.71 -39.07
CA SER A 144 14.93 -3.76 -39.66
C SER A 144 16.39 -3.42 -39.37
N ASP A 145 17.18 -4.43 -39.05
CA ASP A 145 18.62 -4.26 -38.92
C ASP A 145 19.23 -3.68 -40.23
N ALA A 146 20.46 -3.19 -40.13
CA ALA A 146 21.15 -2.53 -41.23
C ALA A 146 21.37 -3.45 -42.46
N SER A 147 21.00 -4.73 -42.40
CA SER A 147 21.08 -5.69 -43.52
C SER A 147 19.88 -5.61 -44.48
N GLY A 148 18.79 -4.92 -44.06
CA GLY A 148 17.63 -4.71 -44.92
C GLY A 148 16.82 -5.98 -45.22
N ASP A 149 17.19 -7.09 -44.63
CA ASP A 149 16.45 -8.34 -44.77
C ASP A 149 15.35 -8.35 -43.69
N PRO A 150 14.07 -8.35 -44.07
CA PRO A 150 13.01 -8.51 -43.10
C PRO A 150 13.12 -9.93 -42.58
N ASP A 151 13.66 -10.09 -41.38
CA ASP A 151 13.64 -11.38 -40.70
C ASP A 151 12.17 -11.72 -40.33
N TRP A 152 11.54 -12.49 -41.21
CA TRP A 152 10.17 -12.96 -41.08
C TRP A 152 9.94 -13.82 -39.82
N THR A 153 11.00 -14.19 -39.14
CA THR A 153 10.94 -14.95 -37.88
C THR A 153 10.72 -14.04 -36.68
N MET A 154 11.00 -12.74 -36.80
CA MET A 154 10.68 -11.73 -35.77
C MET A 154 9.22 -11.29 -35.93
N GLY A 155 8.33 -12.28 -35.79
CA GLY A 155 6.91 -12.04 -35.87
C GLY A 155 6.43 -11.04 -34.80
N TRP A 156 5.70 -10.02 -35.23
CA TRP A 156 4.72 -9.31 -34.45
C TRP A 156 5.23 -8.81 -33.10
N GLY A 157 6.29 -8.02 -33.09
CA GLY A 157 6.76 -7.35 -31.89
C GLY A 157 5.62 -6.55 -31.27
N LYS A 158 5.32 -6.80 -30.02
CA LYS A 158 4.36 -6.03 -29.25
C LYS A 158 5.11 -5.02 -28.40
N VAL A 159 4.59 -3.82 -28.40
CA VAL A 159 5.02 -2.78 -27.49
C VAL A 159 3.95 -2.61 -26.43
N GLU A 160 4.34 -2.62 -25.16
CA GLU A 160 3.43 -2.45 -24.07
C GLU A 160 3.62 -1.08 -23.43
N ILE A 161 2.51 -0.43 -23.09
CA ILE A 161 2.49 0.83 -22.36
C ILE A 161 1.96 0.54 -20.97
N GLY A 162 2.66 1.05 -19.96
CA GLY A 162 2.25 0.89 -18.58
C GLY A 162 2.84 1.98 -17.69
N PRO A 163 2.53 1.97 -16.40
CA PRO A 163 3.03 2.98 -15.46
C PRO A 163 4.56 2.97 -15.40
N ALA A 164 5.15 4.17 -15.42
CA ALA A 164 6.58 4.30 -15.20
C ALA A 164 6.89 4.08 -13.72
N PRO A 165 7.85 3.21 -13.36
CA PRO A 165 8.25 3.04 -11.97
C PRO A 165 8.71 4.39 -11.39
N SER A 166 7.99 4.91 -10.41
CA SER A 166 8.41 6.08 -9.67
C SER A 166 9.10 5.62 -8.38
N VAL A 167 10.35 6.04 -8.18
CA VAL A 167 11.09 5.72 -6.95
C VAL A 167 10.30 6.18 -5.72
N GLY A 168 9.67 7.36 -5.79
CA GLY A 168 8.85 7.89 -4.70
C GLY A 168 7.62 7.04 -4.40
N GLY A 169 6.91 6.59 -5.44
CA GLY A 169 5.73 5.71 -5.28
C GLY A 169 6.12 4.33 -4.72
N PHE A 170 7.20 3.75 -5.23
CA PHE A 170 7.69 2.46 -4.75
C PHE A 170 8.17 2.52 -3.29
N VAL A 171 9.01 3.51 -2.96
CA VAL A 171 9.49 3.72 -1.59
C VAL A 171 8.33 4.06 -0.65
N GLY A 172 7.41 4.92 -1.08
CA GLY A 172 6.20 5.27 -0.31
C GLY A 172 5.32 4.05 -0.04
N GLY A 173 5.07 3.22 -1.05
CA GLY A 173 4.32 1.97 -0.92
C GLY A 173 5.00 0.98 0.04
N LEU A 174 6.32 0.80 -0.09
CA LEU A 174 7.09 -0.08 0.79
C LEU A 174 7.07 0.42 2.24
N VAL A 175 7.27 1.72 2.45
CA VAL A 175 7.19 2.33 3.79
C VAL A 175 5.80 2.16 4.38
N ALA A 176 4.74 2.40 3.62
CA ALA A 176 3.37 2.20 4.08
C ALA A 176 3.08 0.74 4.46
N THR A 177 3.57 -0.21 3.66
CA THR A 177 3.44 -1.66 3.90
C THR A 177 4.05 -2.09 5.24
N ILE A 178 5.10 -1.43 5.69
CA ILE A 178 5.76 -1.71 6.98
C ILE A 178 5.17 -0.86 8.11
N ALA A 179 4.97 0.44 7.86
CA ALA A 179 4.55 1.39 8.89
C ALA A 179 3.12 1.11 9.40
N VAL A 180 2.19 0.76 8.50
CA VAL A 180 0.80 0.50 8.88
C VAL A 180 0.70 -0.69 9.83
N PRO A 181 1.17 -1.91 9.51
CA PRO A 181 1.10 -3.02 10.45
C PRO A 181 1.91 -2.79 11.72
N ALA A 182 3.04 -2.08 11.65
CA ALA A 182 3.82 -1.74 12.83
C ALA A 182 3.04 -0.86 13.81
N LEU A 183 2.36 0.18 13.34
CA LEU A 183 1.53 1.04 14.18
C LEU A 183 0.36 0.27 14.81
N PHE A 184 -0.40 -0.48 14.01
CA PHE A 184 -1.50 -1.31 14.52
C PHE A 184 -1.00 -2.38 15.49
N GLY A 185 0.15 -2.99 15.20
CA GLY A 185 0.79 -3.97 16.06
C GLY A 185 1.19 -3.39 17.41
N LEU A 186 1.82 -2.20 17.43
CA LEU A 186 2.21 -1.51 18.67
C LEU A 186 1.01 -1.14 19.53
N PHE A 187 -0.04 -0.55 18.92
CA PHE A 187 -1.27 -0.21 19.64
C PHE A 187 -2.00 -1.45 20.15
N GLY A 188 -2.09 -2.50 19.34
CA GLY A 188 -2.68 -3.77 19.71
C GLY A 188 -1.92 -4.43 20.88
N LEU A 189 -0.59 -4.49 20.79
CA LEU A 189 0.26 -5.05 21.84
C LEU A 189 0.18 -4.23 23.14
N ALA A 190 0.24 -2.90 23.06
CA ALA A 190 0.08 -2.02 24.21
C ALA A 190 -1.28 -2.25 24.90
N THR A 191 -2.35 -2.37 24.11
CA THR A 191 -3.69 -2.67 24.64
C THR A 191 -3.73 -4.03 25.35
N LEU A 192 -3.12 -5.07 24.77
CA LEU A 192 -3.03 -6.39 25.38
C LEU A 192 -2.23 -6.37 26.67
N ILE A 193 -1.07 -5.71 26.70
CA ILE A 193 -0.22 -5.60 27.90
C ILE A 193 -0.98 -4.87 29.02
N VAL A 194 -1.53 -3.68 28.72
CA VAL A 194 -2.27 -2.90 29.72
C VAL A 194 -3.47 -3.69 30.26
N THR A 195 -4.23 -4.31 29.36
CA THR A 195 -5.39 -5.13 29.75
C THR A 195 -4.96 -6.32 30.58
N GLY A 196 -3.88 -7.01 30.21
CA GLY A 196 -3.34 -8.16 30.94
C GLY A 196 -2.88 -7.78 32.36
N VAL A 197 -2.13 -6.70 32.50
CA VAL A 197 -1.69 -6.18 33.80
C VAL A 197 -2.86 -5.79 34.67
N LEU A 198 -3.84 -5.06 34.12
CA LEU A 198 -5.05 -4.68 34.87
C LEU A 198 -5.89 -5.89 35.24
N TRP A 199 -5.90 -6.92 34.42
CA TRP A 199 -6.63 -8.16 34.69
C TRP A 199 -5.97 -8.99 35.80
N ALA A 200 -4.64 -9.00 35.87
CA ALA A 200 -3.86 -9.68 36.87
C ALA A 200 -3.90 -8.97 38.24
N THR A 201 -3.94 -7.64 38.25
CA THR A 201 -3.80 -6.84 39.48
C THR A 201 -5.13 -6.42 40.13
N ARG A 202 -6.26 -6.50 39.40
CA ARG A 202 -7.57 -6.04 39.92
C ARG A 202 -8.49 -7.19 40.28
N PRO A 203 -9.35 -7.03 41.33
CA PRO A 203 -10.32 -8.04 41.73
C PRO A 203 -11.42 -8.22 40.68
N ALA A 204 -11.99 -9.41 40.64
CA ALA A 204 -13.15 -9.69 39.78
C ALA A 204 -14.38 -8.92 40.27
N ARG A 205 -15.29 -8.55 39.35
CA ARG A 205 -16.59 -8.00 39.74
C ARG A 205 -17.39 -9.06 40.52
N PRO A 206 -18.01 -8.71 41.63
CA PRO A 206 -18.96 -9.61 42.29
C PRO A 206 -20.11 -9.90 41.30
N LYS A 207 -20.51 -11.18 41.22
CA LYS A 207 -21.71 -11.57 40.46
C LYS A 207 -22.93 -11.05 41.24
N SER A 208 -23.70 -10.16 40.67
CA SER A 208 -25.03 -9.74 41.19
C SER A 208 -26.05 -10.83 40.90
#